data_a8e80f6413a7d5942a9e2edd7faf20c9
#
_entry.id   a8e80f6413a7d5942a9e2edd7faf20c9
#
_cell.length_a   1.000
_cell.length_b   1.000
_cell.length_c   1.000
_cell.angle_alpha   90.00
_cell.angle_beta   90.00
_cell.angle_gamma   90.00
#
_symmetry.space_group_name_H-M   'P 1'
#
loop_
_entity.id
_entity.type
_entity.pdbx_description
1 polymer ?
#
loop_
_entity_poly.entity_id
_entity_poly.type
_entity_poly.pdbx_seq_one_letter_code
_entity_poly.pdbx_strand_id
1 'polypeptide(L)'
;MFLNKQIKRWAGWSALLGLSAPLAMAQPSAAAEASTVHFDVAMQHLEHCQWSQAFQRFAALADAGHDQAARIALLMQAHGTRLFGGRYTADASRRERWLDVAAARVPVRDE
;
A
#
# COMPACT_ATOMS: atom_id res chain seq x y z
N MET A 1 19.89 43.10 30.25
CA MET A 1 19.80 42.85 29.74
C MET A 1 19.95 41.99 29.19
N PHE A 2 19.76 41.83 29.14
CA PHE A 2 19.75 41.28 28.42
C PHE A 2 19.50 40.30 28.09
N LEU A 3 19.39 39.99 28.15
CA LEU A 3 18.99 39.15 27.84
C LEU A 3 18.39 38.81 26.83
N ASN A 4 17.82 39.24 26.68
CA ASN A 4 16.94 39.23 25.67
C ASN A 4 17.64 39.08 24.39
N LYS A 5 18.59 39.64 24.16
CA LYS A 5 19.17 39.50 22.95
C LYS A 5 19.54 38.15 22.70
N GLN A 6 19.86 37.40 23.55
CA GLN A 6 20.19 36.12 23.21
C GLN A 6 19.07 35.41 22.75
N ILE A 7 17.94 35.82 23.05
CA ILE A 7 16.83 35.15 22.62
C ILE A 7 16.74 35.02 21.20
N LYS A 8 17.05 36.02 20.50
CA LYS A 8 16.83 35.95 19.12
C LYS A 8 17.77 35.06 18.48
N ARG A 9 18.83 34.74 19.02
CA ARG A 9 19.65 33.96 18.28
C ARG A 9 19.14 32.63 18.03
N TRP A 10 18.51 32.02 18.91
CA TRP A 10 18.07 30.69 18.61
C TRP A 10 16.94 30.69 17.67
N ALA A 11 16.44 31.77 17.37
CA ALA A 11 15.39 31.77 16.39
C ALA A 11 15.95 31.27 15.09
N GLY A 12 17.16 31.49 14.83
CA GLY A 12 17.67 31.08 13.56
C GLY A 12 17.79 29.59 13.44
N TRP A 13 17.86 28.92 14.55
CA TRP A 13 17.97 27.52 14.41
C TRP A 13 16.79 26.87 13.84
N SER A 14 15.67 27.42 14.06
CA SER A 14 14.47 26.82 13.51
C SER A 14 14.63 26.67 12.06
N ALA A 15 15.26 27.55 11.44
CA ALA A 15 15.39 27.48 10.00
C ALA A 15 16.10 26.24 9.59
N LEU A 16 17.01 25.80 10.40
CA LEU A 16 17.73 24.64 10.04
C LEU A 16 16.88 23.43 9.96
N LEU A 17 15.87 23.40 10.76
CA LEU A 17 15.01 22.27 10.75
C LEU A 17 14.37 22.09 9.42
N GLY A 18 14.07 23.17 8.80
CA GLY A 18 13.40 23.08 7.54
C GLY A 18 14.21 22.38 6.50
N LEU A 19 15.49 22.40 6.69
CA LEU A 19 16.31 21.76 5.70
C LEU A 19 16.13 20.28 5.64
N SER A 20 15.76 19.70 6.72
CA SER A 20 15.61 18.28 6.69
C SER A 20 14.38 17.85 5.96
N ALA A 21 13.45 18.72 5.80
CA ALA A 21 12.24 18.34 5.11
C ALA A 21 12.48 17.75 3.74
N PRO A 22 13.30 18.34 2.92
CA PRO A 22 13.51 17.79 1.59
C PRO A 22 14.08 16.39 1.64
N LEU A 23 14.86 16.11 2.63
CA LEU A 23 15.41 14.79 2.71
C LEU A 23 14.36 13.76 3.00
N ALA A 24 13.39 14.11 3.80
CA ALA A 24 12.35 13.18 4.11
C ALA A 24 11.58 12.77 2.89
N MET A 25 11.49 13.65 1.92
CA MET A 25 10.76 13.32 0.73
C MET A 25 11.45 12.30 -0.12
N ALA A 26 12.73 12.16 0.02
CA ALA A 26 13.45 11.22 -0.80
C ALA A 26 13.26 9.80 -0.33
N GLN A 27 12.69 9.59 0.84
CA GLN A 27 12.56 8.26 1.37
C GLN A 27 11.17 7.71 1.15
N PRO A 28 11.04 6.42 0.94
CA PRO A 28 9.72 5.83 0.81
C PRO A 28 8.95 6.01 2.10
N SER A 29 7.67 6.16 1.98
CA SER A 29 6.85 6.33 3.15
C SER A 29 6.76 5.03 3.91
N ALA A 30 6.50 5.12 5.21
CA ALA A 30 6.33 3.93 6.00
C ALA A 30 5.13 3.11 5.52
N ALA A 31 4.11 3.79 5.03
CA ALA A 31 2.94 3.08 4.52
C ALA A 31 3.30 2.25 3.29
N ALA A 32 4.13 2.78 2.41
CA ALA A 32 4.53 2.04 1.23
C ALA A 32 5.38 0.84 1.60
N GLU A 33 6.26 1.00 2.57
CA GLU A 33 7.07 -0.11 3.00
C GLU A 33 6.23 -1.18 3.67
N ALA A 34 5.27 -0.76 4.49
CA ALA A 34 4.39 -1.72 5.15
C ALA A 34 3.57 -2.49 4.13
N SER A 35 3.12 -1.81 3.08
CA SER A 35 2.37 -2.49 2.04
C SER A 35 3.21 -3.54 1.34
N THR A 36 4.48 -3.25 1.10
CA THR A 36 5.34 -4.21 0.46
C THR A 36 5.53 -5.44 1.34
N VAL A 37 5.76 -5.23 2.63
CA VAL A 37 5.92 -6.36 3.54
C VAL A 37 4.65 -7.19 3.60
N HIS A 38 3.51 -6.55 3.70
CA HIS A 38 2.26 -7.29 3.77
C HIS A 38 1.99 -8.05 2.47
N PHE A 39 2.35 -7.48 1.35
CA PHE A 39 2.18 -8.16 0.08
C PHE A 39 3.06 -9.40 0.02
N ASP A 40 4.31 -9.29 0.49
CA ASP A 40 5.21 -10.43 0.50
C ASP A 40 4.68 -11.54 1.40
N VAL A 41 4.11 -11.20 2.54
CA VAL A 41 3.54 -12.20 3.41
C VAL A 41 2.35 -12.87 2.74
N ALA A 42 1.53 -12.10 2.04
CA ALA A 42 0.41 -12.68 1.32
C ALA A 42 0.90 -13.65 0.24
N MET A 43 1.97 -13.30 -0.44
CA MET A 43 2.54 -14.17 -1.45
C MET A 43 3.07 -15.46 -0.82
N GLN A 44 3.67 -15.36 0.35
CA GLN A 44 4.12 -16.55 1.04
C GLN A 44 2.97 -17.49 1.37
N HIS A 45 1.85 -16.93 1.83
CA HIS A 45 0.69 -17.76 2.07
C HIS A 45 0.23 -18.44 0.78
N LEU A 46 0.25 -17.70 -0.31
CA LEU A 46 -0.16 -18.25 -1.58
C LEU A 46 0.74 -19.40 -2.00
N GLU A 47 2.04 -19.23 -1.83
CA GLU A 47 3.00 -20.24 -2.21
C GLU A 47 2.89 -21.49 -1.38
N HIS A 48 2.43 -21.35 -0.14
CA HIS A 48 2.25 -22.50 0.72
C HIS A 48 0.84 -23.04 0.68
N CYS A 49 0.09 -22.64 -0.30
CA CYS A 49 -1.29 -23.12 -0.50
C CYS A 49 -2.20 -22.77 0.66
N GLN A 50 -1.88 -21.70 1.36
CA GLN A 50 -2.74 -21.22 2.44
C GLN A 50 -3.69 -20.20 1.83
N TRP A 51 -4.62 -20.71 1.03
CA TRP A 51 -5.43 -19.88 0.16
C TRP A 51 -6.30 -18.86 0.89
N SER A 52 -6.96 -19.30 1.95
CA SER A 52 -7.82 -18.38 2.69
C SER A 52 -7.05 -17.24 3.30
N GLN A 53 -5.91 -17.56 3.88
CA GLN A 53 -5.09 -16.53 4.49
C GLN A 53 -4.54 -15.59 3.45
N ALA A 54 -4.12 -16.14 2.31
CA ALA A 54 -3.63 -15.31 1.22
C ALA A 54 -4.72 -14.37 0.75
N PHE A 55 -5.92 -14.88 0.55
CA PHE A 55 -7.00 -14.03 0.05
C PHE A 55 -7.33 -12.93 1.03
N GLN A 56 -7.35 -13.22 2.31
CA GLN A 56 -7.67 -12.19 3.29
C GLN A 56 -6.64 -11.07 3.25
N ARG A 57 -5.38 -11.41 3.08
CA ARG A 57 -4.35 -10.40 3.04
C ARG A 57 -4.38 -9.63 1.74
N PHE A 58 -4.57 -10.30 0.62
CA PHE A 58 -4.69 -9.58 -0.64
C PHE A 58 -5.92 -8.68 -0.64
N ALA A 59 -7.02 -9.15 -0.05
CA ALA A 59 -8.23 -8.33 0.00
C ALA A 59 -8.00 -7.08 0.84
N ALA A 60 -7.34 -7.21 1.97
CA ALA A 60 -7.07 -6.05 2.81
C ALA A 60 -6.16 -5.05 2.09
N LEU A 61 -5.16 -5.55 1.38
CA LEU A 61 -4.28 -4.67 0.62
C LEU A 61 -5.02 -4.02 -0.53
N ALA A 62 -5.90 -4.76 -1.18
CA ALA A 62 -6.69 -4.21 -2.27
C ALA A 62 -7.60 -3.09 -1.76
N ASP A 63 -8.17 -3.28 -0.57
CA ASP A 63 -9.00 -2.24 0.03
C ASP A 63 -8.18 -0.99 0.30
N ALA A 64 -6.90 -1.15 0.57
CA ALA A 64 -6.03 -0.01 0.83
C ALA A 64 -5.46 0.60 -0.45
N GLY A 65 -5.80 0.07 -1.60
CA GLY A 65 -5.37 0.65 -2.86
C GLY A 65 -4.16 0.00 -3.51
N HIS A 66 -3.76 -1.17 -3.05
CA HIS A 66 -2.61 -1.86 -3.62
C HIS A 66 -3.03 -2.55 -4.91
N ASP A 67 -2.52 -2.10 -6.03
CA ASP A 67 -3.02 -2.56 -7.33
C ASP A 67 -2.70 -4.01 -7.64
N GLN A 68 -1.51 -4.48 -7.31
CA GLN A 68 -1.18 -5.86 -7.55
C GLN A 68 -2.03 -6.78 -6.68
N ALA A 69 -2.24 -6.41 -5.42
CA ALA A 69 -3.06 -7.22 -4.54
C ALA A 69 -4.49 -7.26 -5.04
N ALA A 70 -4.98 -6.15 -5.58
CA ALA A 70 -6.33 -6.12 -6.12
C ALA A 70 -6.46 -7.09 -7.29
N ARG A 71 -5.48 -7.14 -8.15
CA ARG A 71 -5.53 -8.07 -9.27
C ARG A 71 -5.54 -9.51 -8.81
N ILE A 72 -4.72 -9.82 -7.82
CA ILE A 72 -4.66 -11.18 -7.31
C ILE A 72 -5.96 -11.53 -6.58
N ALA A 73 -6.50 -10.62 -5.80
CA ALA A 73 -7.75 -10.88 -5.10
C ALA A 73 -8.88 -11.13 -6.10
N LEU A 74 -8.92 -10.37 -7.18
CA LEU A 74 -9.92 -10.56 -8.21
C LEU A 74 -9.73 -11.90 -8.91
N LEU A 75 -8.50 -12.28 -9.15
CA LEU A 75 -8.23 -13.56 -9.77
C LEU A 75 -8.67 -14.71 -8.88
N MET A 76 -8.38 -14.61 -7.59
CA MET A 76 -8.80 -15.64 -6.67
C MET A 76 -10.31 -15.71 -6.57
N GLN A 77 -10.98 -14.57 -6.63
CA GLN A 77 -12.42 -14.55 -6.60
C GLN A 77 -13.01 -15.22 -7.85
N ALA A 78 -12.42 -14.94 -8.99
CA ALA A 78 -12.96 -15.47 -10.24
C ALA A 78 -12.72 -16.96 -10.41
N HIS A 79 -11.58 -17.44 -9.93
CA HIS A 79 -11.17 -18.82 -10.18
C HIS A 79 -10.92 -19.62 -8.93
N GLY A 80 -11.54 -19.24 -7.82
CA GLY A 80 -11.20 -19.84 -6.53
C GLY A 80 -11.39 -21.32 -6.49
N THR A 81 -12.53 -21.83 -6.96
CA THR A 81 -12.78 -23.25 -6.85
C THR A 81 -11.90 -24.07 -7.78
N ARG A 82 -11.46 -23.47 -8.87
CA ARG A 82 -10.66 -24.20 -9.81
C ARG A 82 -9.17 -24.15 -9.53
N LEU A 83 -8.71 -23.04 -9.04
CA LEU A 83 -7.28 -22.84 -8.90
C LEU A 83 -6.80 -22.66 -7.46
N PHE A 84 -7.68 -22.25 -6.58
CA PHE A 84 -7.25 -21.85 -5.25
C PHE A 84 -7.95 -22.60 -4.13
N GLY A 85 -8.54 -23.69 -4.43
CA GLY A 85 -9.04 -24.59 -3.40
C GLY A 85 -10.30 -24.18 -2.68
N GLY A 86 -10.99 -23.16 -3.12
CA GLY A 86 -12.22 -22.76 -2.45
C GLY A 86 -12.83 -21.56 -3.09
N ARG A 87 -13.93 -21.10 -2.48
CA ARG A 87 -14.66 -19.98 -3.02
C ARG A 87 -14.31 -18.74 -2.22
N TYR A 88 -13.93 -17.66 -2.89
CA TYR A 88 -13.57 -16.42 -2.25
C TYR A 88 -14.49 -15.33 -2.77
N THR A 89 -15.13 -14.61 -1.87
CA THR A 89 -16.19 -13.69 -2.28
C THR A 89 -15.92 -12.30 -1.75
N ALA A 90 -16.43 -11.32 -2.46
CA ALA A 90 -16.45 -9.94 -2.03
C ALA A 90 -17.75 -9.35 -2.54
N ASP A 91 -18.31 -8.39 -1.81
CA ASP A 91 -19.56 -7.83 -2.28
C ASP A 91 -19.30 -6.97 -3.51
N ALA A 92 -20.36 -6.57 -4.18
CA ALA A 92 -20.24 -5.91 -5.46
C ALA A 92 -19.48 -4.60 -5.37
N SER A 93 -19.74 -3.81 -4.34
CA SER A 93 -19.07 -2.53 -4.25
C SER A 93 -17.58 -2.69 -3.95
N ARG A 94 -17.23 -3.68 -3.16
CA ARG A 94 -15.82 -3.94 -2.87
C ARG A 94 -15.12 -4.42 -4.12
N ARG A 95 -15.75 -5.28 -4.88
CA ARG A 95 -15.15 -5.77 -6.11
C ARG A 95 -14.97 -4.64 -7.11
N GLU A 96 -15.92 -3.74 -7.20
CA GLU A 96 -15.78 -2.60 -8.09
C GLU A 96 -14.61 -1.72 -7.70
N ARG A 97 -14.42 -1.51 -6.40
CA ARG A 97 -13.27 -0.73 -5.95
C ARG A 97 -11.98 -1.43 -6.35
N TRP A 98 -11.93 -2.74 -6.21
CA TRP A 98 -10.73 -3.49 -6.58
C TRP A 98 -10.47 -3.40 -8.08
N LEU A 99 -11.53 -3.42 -8.87
CA LEU A 99 -11.37 -3.27 -10.31
C LEU A 99 -10.78 -1.91 -10.65
N ASP A 100 -11.25 -0.87 -9.98
CA ASP A 100 -10.71 0.45 -10.20
C ASP A 100 -9.24 0.54 -9.79
N VAL A 101 -8.90 -0.04 -8.65
CA VAL A 101 -7.53 -0.04 -8.18
C VAL A 101 -6.63 -0.79 -9.15
N ALA A 102 -7.08 -1.94 -9.61
CA ALA A 102 -6.28 -2.75 -10.51
C ALA A 102 -6.06 -2.04 -11.85
N ALA A 103 -7.09 -1.36 -12.32
CA ALA A 103 -6.99 -0.68 -13.60
C ALA A 103 -6.13 0.56 -13.54
N ALA A 104 -6.03 1.16 -12.39
CA ALA A 104 -5.35 2.45 -12.26
C ALA A 104 -3.88 2.37 -12.61
N ARG A 105 -3.26 1.23 -12.41
CA ARG A 105 -1.85 1.11 -12.68
C ARG A 105 -1.55 0.51 -14.03
N VAL A 106 -2.54 0.09 -14.75
CA VAL A 106 -2.30 -0.49 -16.06
C VAL A 106 -2.02 0.63 -17.03
N PRO A 107 -0.88 0.63 -17.69
CA PRO A 107 -0.58 1.70 -18.65
C PRO A 107 -1.54 1.64 -19.81
N VAL A 108 -1.94 2.78 -20.26
CA VAL A 108 -2.81 2.86 -21.40
C VAL A 108 -2.01 2.62 -22.66
N ARG A 109 -2.49 1.68 -23.46
CA ARG A 109 -1.79 1.45 -24.67
C ARG A 109 -2.47 2.15 -25.74
N ASP A 110 -1.87 3.06 -26.29
CA ASP A 110 -2.52 3.81 -27.28
C ASP A 110 -2.21 3.34 -28.58
N GLU A 111 -2.24 2.25 -28.88
CA GLU A 111 -1.89 1.83 -30.16
C GLU A 111 -2.73 2.04 -31.21
#